data_2fbe493093deda6b1aa998030c2aa588
#
_entry.id   2fbe493093deda6b1aa998030c2aa588
#
_cell.length_a   1.000
_cell.length_b   1.000
_cell.length_c   1.000
_cell.angle_alpha   90.00
_cell.angle_beta   90.00
_cell.angle_gamma   90.00
#
_symmetry.space_group_name_H-M   'P 1'
#
loop_
_entity.id
_entity.type
_entity.pdbx_description
1 polymer ?
#
loop_
_entity_poly.entity_id
_entity_poly.type
_entity_poly.pdbx_seq_one_letter_code
_entity_poly.pdbx_strand_id
1 'polypeptide(L)'
;MMDESGKTDDDFRREIDEKLRMNLFPELEIPPSVQIQVGDQILNPVIENLTPEPPQPYRVKKPLTSLQSTPISQVIEKYFEDKISSDIRNKSQREMKHSLSLLMEGLGDIPLGSVDVEKCSNLKTQIKKLPRNRKKLPQYREKSFHELVQMNIKESDRISVMTFNKHIQFISSFMNWGVIHGYCHVNPFKGMKQKIKVRPRDQRDRFSDQELKIIFNKQNYLHFTEVQKGRIELFWVPLISIFSGMRMGEITPLYMDNIKEIRGNHREKRWCFDIVEEPDRPDKKLKTLSSRRIVPIHDT
;
A
#
# COMPACT_ATOMS: atom_id res chain seq x y z
N MET A 1 20.94 20.43 -21.43
CA MET A 1 21.33 20.08 -22.81
C MET A 1 20.24 20.66 -23.70
N MET A 2 20.59 21.41 -24.71
CA MET A 2 19.64 21.89 -25.72
C MET A 2 19.56 20.81 -26.80
N ASP A 3 18.36 20.53 -27.29
CA ASP A 3 18.17 19.64 -28.43
C ASP A 3 18.50 20.35 -29.76
N GLU A 4 18.42 19.64 -30.88
CA GLU A 4 18.67 20.18 -32.23
C GLU A 4 17.70 21.32 -32.62
N SER A 5 16.61 21.56 -31.85
CA SER A 5 15.65 22.65 -32.05
C SER A 5 15.90 23.85 -31.13
N GLY A 6 16.91 23.80 -30.26
CA GLY A 6 17.28 24.89 -29.34
C GLY A 6 16.40 25.03 -28.13
N LYS A 7 15.51 24.04 -27.83
CA LYS A 7 14.62 24.03 -26.68
C LYS A 7 15.30 23.36 -25.48
N THR A 8 15.03 23.88 -24.29
CA THR A 8 15.48 23.28 -23.04
C THR A 8 14.47 22.24 -22.56
N ASP A 9 14.92 21.30 -21.68
CA ASP A 9 14.04 20.32 -21.03
C ASP A 9 12.83 20.96 -20.30
N ASP A 10 12.98 22.20 -19.82
CA ASP A 10 11.92 22.95 -19.16
C ASP A 10 10.90 23.51 -20.17
N ASP A 11 11.34 23.86 -21.37
CA ASP A 11 10.43 24.31 -22.44
C ASP A 11 9.60 23.14 -22.96
N PHE A 12 10.17 21.95 -23.05
CA PHE A 12 9.47 20.74 -23.46
C PHE A 12 8.44 20.29 -22.40
N ARG A 13 8.75 20.43 -21.12
CA ARG A 13 7.81 20.17 -20.02
C ARG A 13 6.64 21.14 -20.01
N ARG A 14 6.88 22.43 -20.25
CA ARG A 14 5.81 23.43 -20.35
C ARG A 14 4.88 23.14 -21.52
N GLU A 15 5.40 22.76 -22.67
CA GLU A 15 4.60 22.43 -23.85
C GLU A 15 3.74 21.17 -23.64
N ILE A 16 4.25 20.17 -22.90
CA ILE A 16 3.47 18.97 -22.50
C ILE A 16 2.38 19.34 -21.50
N ASP A 17 2.69 20.14 -20.47
CA ASP A 17 1.72 20.56 -19.47
C ASP A 17 0.61 21.43 -20.10
N GLU A 18 0.92 22.26 -21.07
CA GLU A 18 -0.04 23.07 -21.79
C GLU A 18 -0.96 22.22 -22.69
N LYS A 19 -0.41 21.25 -23.41
CA LYS A 19 -1.19 20.27 -24.20
C LYS A 19 -2.06 19.35 -23.33
N LEU A 20 -1.59 18.97 -22.16
CA LEU A 20 -2.38 18.18 -21.20
C LEU A 20 -3.51 19.00 -20.59
N ARG A 21 -3.29 20.29 -20.29
CA ARG A 21 -4.34 21.19 -19.83
C ARG A 21 -5.43 21.40 -20.87
N MET A 22 -5.06 21.63 -22.13
CA MET A 22 -6.04 21.80 -23.22
C MET A 22 -6.88 20.56 -23.51
N ASN A 23 -6.32 19.36 -23.31
CA ASN A 23 -7.04 18.10 -23.57
C ASN A 23 -7.86 17.58 -22.38
N LEU A 24 -7.51 17.94 -21.14
CA LEU A 24 -8.20 17.46 -19.93
C LEU A 24 -9.28 18.42 -19.40
N PHE A 25 -9.19 19.69 -19.75
CA PHE A 25 -10.18 20.69 -19.40
C PHE A 25 -10.42 21.59 -20.63
N PRO A 26 -11.26 21.15 -21.60
CA PRO A 26 -11.78 22.08 -22.57
C PRO A 26 -12.48 23.18 -21.76
N GLU A 27 -12.10 24.43 -22.00
CA GLU A 27 -12.74 25.59 -21.36
C GLU A 27 -14.24 25.38 -21.50
N LEU A 28 -14.92 25.16 -20.38
CA LEU A 28 -16.36 25.22 -20.31
C LEU A 28 -16.69 26.70 -20.62
N GLU A 29 -16.99 26.96 -21.87
CA GLU A 29 -17.73 28.20 -22.20
C GLU A 29 -19.00 28.16 -21.37
N ILE A 30 -19.04 28.99 -20.33
CA ILE A 30 -20.26 29.22 -19.56
C ILE A 30 -21.21 29.83 -20.58
N PRO A 31 -22.30 29.14 -20.99
CA PRO A 31 -23.22 29.71 -21.94
C PRO A 31 -23.77 31.02 -21.34
N PRO A 32 -23.87 32.09 -22.12
CA PRO A 32 -24.45 33.32 -21.65
C PRO A 32 -25.84 33.00 -21.09
N SER A 33 -26.09 33.43 -19.88
CA SER A 33 -27.31 33.28 -19.06
C SER A 33 -28.52 32.80 -19.86
N VAL A 34 -28.99 31.56 -19.55
CA VAL A 34 -30.18 30.98 -20.17
C VAL A 34 -31.36 31.91 -19.78
N GLN A 35 -31.81 32.72 -20.72
CA GLN A 35 -33.06 33.45 -20.59
C GLN A 35 -34.21 32.48 -20.86
N ILE A 36 -34.96 32.16 -19.83
CA ILE A 36 -36.18 31.34 -19.98
C ILE A 36 -37.32 32.30 -20.33
N GLN A 37 -37.74 32.26 -21.58
CA GLN A 37 -38.88 33.02 -22.06
C GLN A 37 -40.16 32.18 -21.85
N VAL A 38 -41.06 32.66 -20.99
CA VAL A 38 -42.38 32.06 -20.80
C VAL A 38 -43.42 33.14 -21.11
N GLY A 39 -43.96 33.08 -22.31
CA GLY A 39 -44.85 34.13 -22.86
C GLY A 39 -44.10 35.42 -23.13
N ASP A 40 -44.81 36.57 -23.08
CA ASP A 40 -44.23 37.91 -23.36
C ASP A 40 -43.45 38.54 -22.20
N GLN A 41 -43.10 37.76 -21.16
CA GLN A 41 -42.32 38.28 -20.02
C GLN A 41 -40.97 37.60 -19.91
N ILE A 42 -39.91 38.40 -19.85
CA ILE A 42 -38.55 37.97 -19.55
C ILE A 42 -38.40 37.93 -18.02
N LEU A 43 -38.36 36.73 -17.45
CA LEU A 43 -38.08 36.55 -16.04
C LEU A 43 -36.56 36.44 -15.86
N ASN A 44 -35.94 37.45 -15.28
CA ASN A 44 -34.59 37.34 -14.77
C ASN A 44 -34.62 36.44 -13.54
N PRO A 45 -33.82 35.37 -13.47
CA PRO A 45 -33.71 34.60 -12.24
C PRO A 45 -33.15 35.54 -11.15
N VAL A 46 -33.93 35.82 -10.14
CA VAL A 46 -33.45 36.45 -8.91
C VAL A 46 -32.50 35.40 -8.27
N ILE A 47 -31.21 35.65 -8.39
CA ILE A 47 -30.23 34.95 -7.56
C ILE A 47 -30.43 35.52 -6.17
N GLU A 48 -31.31 34.89 -5.37
CA GLU A 48 -31.29 35.07 -3.93
C GLU A 48 -29.90 34.76 -3.48
N ASN A 49 -29.20 35.71 -2.88
CA ASN A 49 -27.93 35.55 -2.23
C ASN A 49 -28.09 34.44 -1.18
N LEU A 50 -27.76 33.20 -1.55
CA LEU A 50 -27.53 32.13 -0.61
C LEU A 50 -26.33 32.56 0.22
N THR A 51 -26.59 33.33 1.28
CA THR A 51 -25.61 33.45 2.37
C THR A 51 -25.28 32.02 2.80
N PRO A 52 -24.00 31.60 2.80
CA PRO A 52 -23.65 30.28 3.28
C PRO A 52 -24.18 30.14 4.71
N GLU A 53 -25.05 29.18 4.96
CA GLU A 53 -25.50 28.90 6.31
C GLU A 53 -24.25 28.80 7.21
N PRO A 54 -24.23 29.48 8.36
CA PRO A 54 -23.14 29.38 9.29
C PRO A 54 -22.93 27.87 9.63
N PRO A 55 -21.69 27.39 9.75
CA PRO A 55 -21.41 25.97 10.01
C PRO A 55 -22.22 25.55 11.23
N GLN A 56 -23.11 24.60 11.04
CA GLN A 56 -23.98 24.07 12.08
C GLN A 56 -23.16 23.73 13.33
N PRO A 57 -23.45 24.32 14.50
CA PRO A 57 -22.72 23.98 15.71
C PRO A 57 -23.01 22.54 16.08
N TYR A 58 -21.96 21.78 16.25
CA TYR A 58 -21.86 20.47 16.89
C TYR A 58 -23.06 19.52 16.71
N ARG A 59 -22.85 18.49 15.88
CA ARG A 59 -23.74 17.33 15.80
C ARG A 59 -24.02 16.81 17.18
N VAL A 60 -25.25 16.98 17.67
CA VAL A 60 -25.78 16.23 18.80
C VAL A 60 -25.51 14.76 18.52
N LYS A 61 -24.77 14.10 19.41
CA LYS A 61 -24.48 12.67 19.27
C LYS A 61 -25.81 11.91 19.29
N LYS A 62 -26.30 11.51 18.11
CA LYS A 62 -27.49 10.65 18.04
C LYS A 62 -27.22 9.37 18.83
N PRO A 63 -28.22 8.83 19.54
CA PRO A 63 -28.05 7.54 20.24
C PRO A 63 -27.61 6.47 19.24
N LEU A 64 -26.67 5.62 19.67
CA LEU A 64 -26.15 4.54 18.83
C LEU A 64 -27.29 3.54 18.56
N THR A 65 -27.38 3.06 17.33
CA THR A 65 -28.23 1.92 17.00
C THR A 65 -27.68 0.64 17.63
N SER A 66 -28.49 -0.43 17.69
CA SER A 66 -28.03 -1.72 18.20
C SER A 66 -26.75 -2.24 17.52
N LEU A 67 -26.66 -2.08 16.19
CA LEU A 67 -25.45 -2.42 15.43
C LEU A 67 -24.24 -1.55 15.79
N GLN A 68 -24.44 -0.26 15.99
CA GLN A 68 -23.39 0.68 16.35
C GLN A 68 -22.90 0.49 17.80
N SER A 69 -23.70 -0.15 18.64
CA SER A 69 -23.33 -0.54 19.99
C SER A 69 -22.51 -1.83 20.05
N THR A 70 -22.28 -2.51 18.92
CA THR A 70 -21.48 -3.73 18.85
C THR A 70 -20.01 -3.44 19.18
N PRO A 71 -19.38 -4.18 20.12
CA PRO A 71 -17.98 -4.03 20.48
C PRO A 71 -17.04 -4.25 19.29
N ILE A 72 -15.89 -3.56 19.29
CA ILE A 72 -14.87 -3.66 18.23
C ILE A 72 -14.45 -5.11 18.01
N SER A 73 -14.26 -5.91 19.07
CA SER A 73 -13.85 -7.31 18.99
C SER A 73 -14.79 -8.14 18.10
N GLN A 74 -16.09 -8.06 18.36
CA GLN A 74 -17.11 -8.80 17.61
C GLN A 74 -17.22 -8.32 16.16
N VAL A 75 -17.05 -7.01 15.92
CA VAL A 75 -17.06 -6.48 14.55
C VAL A 75 -15.81 -6.94 13.78
N ILE A 76 -14.66 -7.07 14.45
CA ILE A 76 -13.42 -7.60 13.85
C ILE A 76 -13.62 -9.06 13.42
N GLU A 77 -14.27 -9.89 14.24
CA GLU A 77 -14.57 -11.28 13.88
C GLU A 77 -15.39 -11.37 12.60
N LYS A 78 -16.50 -10.65 12.53
CA LYS A 78 -17.37 -10.59 11.33
C LYS A 78 -16.63 -10.05 10.09
N TYR A 79 -15.77 -9.06 10.30
CA TYR A 79 -14.92 -8.55 9.22
C TYR A 79 -13.98 -9.61 8.66
N PHE A 80 -13.39 -10.45 9.53
CA PHE A 80 -12.53 -11.53 9.06
C PHE A 80 -13.31 -12.68 8.42
N GLU A 81 -14.50 -13.01 8.89
CA GLU A 81 -15.40 -13.98 8.25
C GLU A 81 -15.69 -13.56 6.80
N ASP A 82 -16.08 -12.30 6.58
CA ASP A 82 -16.32 -11.74 5.26
C ASP A 82 -15.05 -11.74 4.39
N LYS A 83 -13.89 -11.43 4.96
CA LYS A 83 -12.61 -11.38 4.25
C LYS A 83 -12.01 -12.74 3.95
N ILE A 84 -12.23 -13.76 4.78
CA ILE A 84 -11.78 -15.14 4.53
C ILE A 84 -12.44 -15.69 3.28
N SER A 85 -13.72 -15.37 3.05
CA SER A 85 -14.46 -15.76 1.85
C SER A 85 -13.87 -15.16 0.55
N SER A 86 -13.05 -14.11 0.65
CA SER A 86 -12.47 -13.37 -0.49
C SER A 86 -11.02 -13.74 -0.84
N ASP A 87 -10.54 -14.93 -0.49
CA ASP A 87 -9.19 -15.49 -0.81
C ASP A 87 -8.00 -14.54 -0.52
N ILE A 88 -8.03 -13.88 0.63
CA ILE A 88 -6.91 -13.02 1.03
C ILE A 88 -5.73 -13.87 1.50
N ARG A 89 -4.53 -13.57 0.97
CA ARG A 89 -3.28 -14.25 1.33
C ARG A 89 -3.03 -14.25 2.85
N ASN A 90 -2.64 -15.37 3.41
CA ASN A 90 -2.34 -15.57 4.84
C ASN A 90 -1.41 -14.51 5.45
N LYS A 91 -0.44 -14.00 4.64
CA LYS A 91 0.45 -12.92 5.08
C LYS A 91 -0.32 -11.61 5.29
N SER A 92 -1.20 -11.23 4.36
CA SER A 92 -2.01 -10.00 4.46
C SER A 92 -3.00 -10.09 5.61
N GLN A 93 -3.58 -11.25 5.85
CA GLN A 93 -4.47 -11.48 7.00
C GLN A 93 -3.72 -11.29 8.33
N ARG A 94 -2.51 -11.84 8.48
CA ARG A 94 -1.69 -11.66 9.70
C ARG A 94 -1.34 -10.19 9.95
N GLU A 95 -0.99 -9.44 8.89
CA GLU A 95 -0.67 -8.02 8.98
C GLU A 95 -1.92 -7.18 9.34
N MET A 96 -3.06 -7.55 8.80
CA MET A 96 -4.36 -6.94 9.12
C MET A 96 -4.75 -7.21 10.57
N LYS A 97 -4.70 -8.50 11.03
CA LYS A 97 -4.93 -8.87 12.43
C LYS A 97 -4.05 -8.08 13.39
N HIS A 98 -2.76 -7.94 13.06
CA HIS A 98 -1.84 -7.14 13.87
C HIS A 98 -2.22 -5.65 13.90
N SER A 99 -2.68 -5.09 12.78
CA SER A 99 -3.10 -3.69 12.74
C SER A 99 -4.39 -3.45 13.52
N LEU A 100 -5.35 -4.38 13.46
CA LEU A 100 -6.58 -4.30 14.23
C LEU A 100 -6.36 -4.60 15.74
N SER A 101 -5.33 -5.40 16.10
CA SER A 101 -4.98 -5.52 17.51
C SER A 101 -4.47 -4.19 18.10
N LEU A 102 -3.82 -3.32 17.30
CA LEU A 102 -3.44 -1.98 17.76
C LEU A 102 -4.65 -1.09 18.02
N LEU A 103 -5.72 -1.24 17.24
CA LEU A 103 -6.97 -0.52 17.47
C LEU A 103 -7.58 -0.93 18.83
N MET A 104 -7.64 -2.24 19.10
CA MET A 104 -8.13 -2.79 20.36
C MET A 104 -7.25 -2.40 21.56
N GLU A 105 -5.92 -2.52 21.39
CA GLU A 105 -4.97 -2.21 22.48
C GLU A 105 -5.02 -0.72 22.87
N GLY A 106 -5.28 0.18 21.93
CA GLY A 106 -5.26 1.62 22.17
C GLY A 106 -6.62 2.24 22.52
N LEU A 107 -7.73 1.69 22.02
CA LEU A 107 -9.06 2.21 22.31
C LEU A 107 -9.83 1.37 23.34
N GLY A 108 -9.42 0.14 23.59
CA GLY A 108 -10.20 -0.85 24.29
C GLY A 108 -11.32 -1.44 23.44
N ASP A 109 -12.08 -2.36 24.05
CA ASP A 109 -13.22 -3.02 23.39
C ASP A 109 -14.50 -2.19 23.53
N ILE A 110 -14.51 -1.01 22.93
CA ILE A 110 -15.64 -0.08 22.95
C ILE A 110 -16.57 -0.33 21.75
N PRO A 111 -17.83 0.17 21.81
CA PRO A 111 -18.72 0.15 20.64
C PRO A 111 -18.10 0.82 19.43
N LEU A 112 -18.13 0.16 18.24
CA LEU A 112 -17.50 0.71 17.03
C LEU A 112 -18.12 2.05 16.63
N GLY A 113 -19.41 2.23 16.81
CA GLY A 113 -20.10 3.51 16.54
C GLY A 113 -19.70 4.66 17.46
N SER A 114 -19.03 4.38 18.59
CA SER A 114 -18.52 5.39 19.53
C SER A 114 -17.10 5.90 19.19
N VAL A 115 -16.49 5.36 18.13
CA VAL A 115 -15.14 5.76 17.70
C VAL A 115 -15.24 7.08 16.95
N ASP A 116 -14.75 8.13 17.58
CA ASP A 116 -14.73 9.50 17.05
C ASP A 116 -13.32 9.94 16.58
N VAL A 117 -13.25 11.14 15.99
CA VAL A 117 -12.01 11.70 15.46
C VAL A 117 -10.97 11.95 16.54
N GLU A 118 -11.40 12.33 17.75
CA GLU A 118 -10.52 12.61 18.88
C GLU A 118 -9.81 11.33 19.34
N LYS A 119 -10.56 10.24 19.59
CA LYS A 119 -10.01 8.92 19.93
C LYS A 119 -9.03 8.43 18.86
N CYS A 120 -9.38 8.60 17.59
CA CYS A 120 -8.51 8.20 16.48
C CYS A 120 -7.23 9.04 16.39
N SER A 121 -7.30 10.34 16.67
CA SER A 121 -6.14 11.23 16.70
C SER A 121 -5.19 10.88 17.85
N ASN A 122 -5.75 10.56 19.03
CA ASN A 122 -4.98 10.09 20.17
C ASN A 122 -4.30 8.75 19.88
N LEU A 123 -5.03 7.78 19.34
CA LEU A 123 -4.48 6.48 18.92
C LEU A 123 -3.38 6.64 17.86
N LYS A 124 -3.59 7.51 16.87
CA LYS A 124 -2.59 7.85 15.86
C LYS A 124 -1.29 8.31 16.49
N THR A 125 -1.36 9.18 17.49
CA THR A 125 -0.19 9.69 18.22
C THR A 125 0.51 8.59 19.02
N GLN A 126 -0.27 7.71 19.65
CA GLN A 126 0.24 6.57 20.41
C GLN A 126 0.96 5.56 19.49
N ILE A 127 0.34 5.18 18.37
CA ILE A 127 0.95 4.23 17.42
C ILE A 127 2.31 4.73 16.91
N LYS A 128 2.47 6.04 16.66
CA LYS A 128 3.76 6.62 16.23
C LYS A 128 4.89 6.45 17.24
N LYS A 129 4.58 6.36 18.53
CA LYS A 129 5.56 6.18 19.60
C LYS A 129 6.03 4.73 19.75
N LEU A 130 5.32 3.76 19.16
CA LEU A 130 5.63 2.34 19.31
C LEU A 130 7.01 1.99 18.75
N PRO A 131 7.76 1.09 19.40
CA PRO A 131 9.03 0.61 18.87
C PRO A 131 8.82 -0.35 17.70
N ARG A 132 9.77 -0.34 16.75
CA ARG A 132 9.82 -1.36 15.70
C ARG A 132 10.06 -2.75 16.33
N ASN A 133 9.51 -3.78 15.70
CA ASN A 133 9.68 -5.17 16.13
C ASN A 133 9.30 -5.44 17.60
N ARG A 134 8.32 -4.71 18.17
CA ARG A 134 7.93 -4.77 19.60
C ARG A 134 7.68 -6.20 20.10
N LYS A 135 7.11 -7.09 19.26
CA LYS A 135 6.82 -8.49 19.62
C LYS A 135 8.03 -9.43 19.48
N LYS A 136 9.14 -8.97 18.87
CA LYS A 136 10.35 -9.78 18.64
C LYS A 136 11.48 -9.46 19.59
N LEU A 137 11.63 -8.19 19.96
CA LEU A 137 12.72 -7.72 20.81
C LEU A 137 12.41 -8.02 22.28
N PRO A 138 13.34 -8.69 23.02
CA PRO A 138 13.14 -9.11 24.42
C PRO A 138 12.71 -7.96 25.33
N GLN A 139 13.28 -6.76 25.12
CA GLN A 139 13.02 -5.58 25.93
C GLN A 139 11.60 -5.01 25.77
N TYR A 140 10.85 -5.40 24.72
CA TYR A 140 9.55 -4.85 24.41
C TYR A 140 8.42 -5.92 24.36
N ARG A 141 8.75 -7.20 24.12
CA ARG A 141 7.76 -8.22 23.79
C ARG A 141 6.77 -8.49 24.94
N GLU A 142 7.21 -8.35 26.19
CA GLU A 142 6.40 -8.59 27.40
C GLU A 142 5.66 -7.32 27.87
N LYS A 143 5.88 -6.17 27.20
CA LYS A 143 5.27 -4.90 27.60
C LYS A 143 3.94 -4.68 26.90
N SER A 144 2.98 -4.16 27.65
CA SER A 144 1.67 -3.74 27.13
C SER A 144 1.81 -2.54 26.18
N PHE A 145 0.78 -2.30 25.38
CA PHE A 145 0.71 -1.14 24.49
C PHE A 145 0.91 0.18 25.24
N HIS A 146 0.22 0.34 26.38
CA HIS A 146 0.28 1.56 27.19
C HIS A 146 1.66 1.79 27.81
N GLU A 147 2.30 0.75 28.32
CA GLU A 147 3.67 0.85 28.81
C GLU A 147 4.64 1.29 27.70
N LEU A 148 4.52 0.70 26.51
CA LEU A 148 5.38 1.07 25.37
C LEU A 148 5.17 2.52 24.93
N VAL A 149 3.95 3.03 24.97
CA VAL A 149 3.63 4.43 24.61
C VAL A 149 4.20 5.42 25.62
N GLN A 150 4.32 5.03 26.90
CA GLN A 150 4.89 5.86 27.98
C GLN A 150 6.42 5.82 28.00
N MET A 151 7.03 4.79 27.38
CA MET A 151 8.49 4.68 27.33
C MET A 151 9.12 5.77 26.47
N ASN A 152 10.27 6.29 26.93
CA ASN A 152 11.10 7.18 26.11
C ASN A 152 11.92 6.39 25.09
N ILE A 153 11.30 6.05 23.96
CA ILE A 153 11.92 5.30 22.87
C ILE A 153 12.56 6.29 21.91
N LYS A 154 13.84 6.07 21.57
CA LYS A 154 14.54 6.88 20.55
C LYS A 154 13.78 6.87 19.23
N GLU A 155 13.76 7.99 18.52
CA GLU A 155 13.03 8.12 17.25
C GLU A 155 13.50 7.09 16.21
N SER A 156 14.79 6.80 16.14
CA SER A 156 15.39 5.77 15.29
C SER A 156 14.84 4.37 15.52
N ASP A 157 14.36 4.07 16.72
CA ASP A 157 13.88 2.75 17.13
C ASP A 157 12.35 2.61 17.02
N ARG A 158 11.66 3.71 16.73
CA ARG A 158 10.22 3.71 16.50
C ARG A 158 9.85 3.11 15.15
N ILE A 159 8.58 2.80 14.98
CA ILE A 159 8.06 2.33 13.69
C ILE A 159 8.27 3.41 12.61
N SER A 160 8.61 2.97 11.40
CA SER A 160 8.74 3.89 10.25
C SER A 160 7.40 4.47 9.82
N VAL A 161 7.43 5.63 9.14
CA VAL A 161 6.24 6.24 8.53
C VAL A 161 5.51 5.27 7.60
N MET A 162 6.24 4.43 6.87
CA MET A 162 5.64 3.40 6.02
C MET A 162 4.87 2.36 6.82
N THR A 163 5.45 1.87 7.92
CA THR A 163 4.80 0.90 8.81
C THR A 163 3.57 1.52 9.47
N PHE A 164 3.69 2.75 9.96
CA PHE A 164 2.58 3.52 10.49
C PHE A 164 1.45 3.65 9.46
N ASN A 165 1.75 4.12 8.25
CA ASN A 165 0.76 4.28 7.19
C ASN A 165 0.07 2.97 6.81
N LYS A 166 0.79 1.84 6.89
CA LYS A 166 0.23 0.51 6.67
C LYS A 166 -0.80 0.14 7.75
N HIS A 167 -0.50 0.41 9.02
CA HIS A 167 -1.47 0.20 10.11
C HIS A 167 -2.71 1.06 9.91
N ILE A 168 -2.54 2.36 9.67
CA ILE A 168 -3.66 3.27 9.40
C ILE A 168 -4.48 2.81 8.19
N GLN A 169 -3.83 2.27 7.14
CA GLN A 169 -4.54 1.76 5.97
C GLN A 169 -5.44 0.57 6.31
N PHE A 170 -4.96 -0.40 7.07
CA PHE A 170 -5.75 -1.57 7.46
C PHE A 170 -6.90 -1.17 8.40
N ILE A 171 -6.64 -0.31 9.39
CA ILE A 171 -7.67 0.20 10.29
C ILE A 171 -8.73 0.99 9.51
N SER A 172 -8.31 1.88 8.59
CA SER A 172 -9.24 2.64 7.76
C SER A 172 -10.05 1.74 6.82
N SER A 173 -9.48 0.66 6.31
CA SER A 173 -10.21 -0.33 5.50
C SER A 173 -11.28 -1.05 6.32
N PHE A 174 -10.97 -1.44 7.56
CA PHE A 174 -11.92 -2.01 8.51
C PHE A 174 -13.04 -1.03 8.83
N MET A 175 -12.71 0.23 9.14
CA MET A 175 -13.72 1.26 9.43
C MET A 175 -14.63 1.53 8.23
N ASN A 176 -14.10 1.56 6.99
CA ASN A 176 -14.92 1.68 5.78
C ASN A 176 -15.90 0.50 5.64
N TRP A 177 -15.42 -0.71 5.90
CA TRP A 177 -16.28 -1.89 5.92
C TRP A 177 -17.38 -1.73 7.02
N GLY A 178 -17.01 -1.26 8.20
CA GLY A 178 -17.93 -0.96 9.28
C GLY A 178 -19.00 0.09 8.90
N VAL A 179 -18.64 1.11 8.11
CA VAL A 179 -19.61 2.09 7.57
C VAL A 179 -20.59 1.42 6.61
N ILE A 180 -20.08 0.61 5.66
CA ILE A 180 -20.92 -0.09 4.66
C ILE A 180 -21.92 -1.03 5.34
N HIS A 181 -21.52 -1.70 6.45
CA HIS A 181 -22.35 -2.65 7.18
C HIS A 181 -23.12 -2.03 8.35
N GLY A 182 -23.11 -0.70 8.48
CA GLY A 182 -23.94 0.02 9.47
C GLY A 182 -23.41 0.02 10.92
N TYR A 183 -22.19 -0.49 11.19
CA TYR A 183 -21.56 -0.51 12.51
C TYR A 183 -21.05 0.86 12.96
N CYS A 184 -20.81 1.78 12.05
CA CYS A 184 -20.47 3.17 12.33
C CYS A 184 -20.97 4.08 11.19
N HIS A 185 -21.13 5.36 11.48
CA HIS A 185 -21.64 6.32 10.48
C HIS A 185 -20.57 6.85 9.54
N VAL A 186 -19.35 6.99 10.03
CA VAL A 186 -18.24 7.59 9.32
C VAL A 186 -16.94 6.86 9.64
N ASN A 187 -15.96 6.96 8.74
CA ASN A 187 -14.61 6.49 9.00
C ASN A 187 -13.72 7.65 9.46
N PRO A 188 -13.43 7.78 10.77
CA PRO A 188 -12.61 8.88 11.27
C PRO A 188 -11.12 8.73 10.92
N PHE A 189 -10.65 7.56 10.46
CA PHE A 189 -9.27 7.36 10.02
C PHE A 189 -9.01 7.82 8.56
N LYS A 190 -10.05 8.25 7.85
CA LYS A 190 -9.90 8.76 6.48
C LYS A 190 -8.96 9.98 6.47
N GLY A 191 -7.91 9.92 5.64
CA GLY A 191 -6.93 11.02 5.52
C GLY A 191 -5.86 11.06 6.63
N MET A 192 -5.84 10.14 7.59
CA MET A 192 -4.87 10.15 8.71
C MET A 192 -3.47 9.64 8.36
N LYS A 193 -3.22 9.16 7.14
CA LYS A 193 -1.86 8.78 6.68
C LYS A 193 -0.93 9.97 6.71
N GLN A 194 0.34 9.71 7.00
CA GLN A 194 1.40 10.72 6.89
C GLN A 194 1.93 10.81 5.46
N LYS A 195 2.26 12.01 5.01
CA LYS A 195 2.97 12.21 3.74
C LYS A 195 4.38 11.60 3.84
N ILE A 196 4.75 10.82 2.83
CA ILE A 196 6.11 10.30 2.68
C ILE A 196 6.84 11.24 1.74
N LYS A 197 7.92 11.86 2.23
CA LYS A 197 8.70 12.85 1.46
C LYS A 197 9.64 12.21 0.45
N VAL A 198 10.02 10.94 0.67
CA VAL A 198 11.00 10.21 -0.15
C VAL A 198 10.27 9.31 -1.14
N ARG A 199 10.66 9.36 -2.41
CA ARG A 199 10.06 8.50 -3.45
C ARG A 199 10.33 7.03 -3.13
N PRO A 200 9.44 6.10 -3.49
CA PRO A 200 9.65 4.66 -3.22
C PRO A 200 10.97 4.11 -3.78
N ARG A 201 11.41 4.60 -4.95
CA ARG A 201 12.68 4.20 -5.57
C ARG A 201 13.92 4.67 -4.79
N ASP A 202 13.82 5.79 -4.10
CA ASP A 202 14.93 6.41 -3.37
C ASP A 202 15.00 5.91 -1.90
N GLN A 203 14.12 4.97 -1.51
CA GLN A 203 14.09 4.36 -0.17
C GLN A 203 15.04 3.17 -0.03
N ARG A 204 15.58 2.69 -1.13
CA ARG A 204 16.56 1.61 -1.17
C ARG A 204 17.67 2.00 -2.11
N ASP A 205 18.88 2.02 -1.59
CA ASP A 205 20.06 2.21 -2.40
C ASP A 205 20.24 0.98 -3.32
N ARG A 206 20.78 1.25 -4.49
CA ARG A 206 21.26 0.19 -5.39
C ARG A 206 22.58 -0.32 -4.86
N PHE A 207 22.86 -1.59 -5.03
CA PHE A 207 24.21 -2.10 -4.82
C PHE A 207 25.17 -1.37 -5.77
N SER A 208 26.26 -0.87 -5.24
CA SER A 208 27.37 -0.36 -6.03
C SER A 208 28.12 -1.51 -6.71
N ASP A 209 28.86 -1.21 -7.76
CA ASP A 209 29.70 -2.20 -8.44
C ASP A 209 30.73 -2.83 -7.50
N GLN A 210 31.22 -2.07 -6.52
CA GLN A 210 32.15 -2.58 -5.50
C GLN A 210 31.45 -3.59 -4.57
N GLU A 211 30.24 -3.28 -4.10
CA GLU A 211 29.46 -4.22 -3.27
C GLU A 211 29.10 -5.49 -4.04
N LEU A 212 28.71 -5.37 -5.32
CA LEU A 212 28.44 -6.51 -6.18
C LEU A 212 29.70 -7.38 -6.37
N LYS A 213 30.88 -6.76 -6.60
CA LYS A 213 32.15 -7.48 -6.67
C LYS A 213 32.50 -8.21 -5.38
N ILE A 214 32.19 -7.64 -4.21
CA ILE A 214 32.39 -8.29 -2.90
C ILE A 214 31.42 -9.47 -2.74
N ILE A 215 30.13 -9.26 -3.00
CA ILE A 215 29.08 -10.29 -2.83
C ILE A 215 29.35 -11.49 -3.75
N PHE A 216 29.65 -11.23 -5.03
CA PHE A 216 29.87 -12.28 -6.05
C PHE A 216 31.35 -12.61 -6.29
N ASN A 217 32.23 -12.22 -5.37
CA ASN A 217 33.61 -12.69 -5.40
C ASN A 217 33.63 -14.21 -5.31
N LYS A 218 34.32 -14.88 -6.23
CA LYS A 218 34.33 -16.35 -6.34
C LYS A 218 34.65 -17.04 -5.00
N GLN A 219 35.67 -16.57 -4.29
CA GLN A 219 36.10 -17.17 -3.03
C GLN A 219 35.03 -16.99 -1.94
N ASN A 220 34.52 -15.77 -1.76
CA ASN A 220 33.51 -15.48 -0.75
C ASN A 220 32.19 -16.19 -1.05
N TYR A 221 31.77 -16.18 -2.29
CA TYR A 221 30.47 -16.73 -2.70
C TYR A 221 30.46 -18.26 -2.61
N LEU A 222 31.49 -18.93 -3.07
CA LEU A 222 31.62 -20.39 -2.96
C LEU A 222 31.83 -20.81 -1.51
N HIS A 223 32.68 -20.13 -0.76
CA HIS A 223 32.90 -20.43 0.65
C HIS A 223 31.60 -20.29 1.47
N PHE A 224 30.84 -19.23 1.25
CA PHE A 224 29.55 -19.04 1.92
C PHE A 224 28.57 -20.19 1.62
N THR A 225 28.52 -20.65 0.37
CA THR A 225 27.63 -21.75 -0.04
C THR A 225 28.11 -23.12 0.47
N GLU A 226 29.43 -23.33 0.61
CA GLU A 226 30.00 -24.53 1.20
C GLU A 226 29.73 -24.63 2.71
N VAL A 227 29.88 -23.54 3.44
CA VAL A 227 29.58 -23.47 4.88
C VAL A 227 28.10 -23.75 5.17
N GLN A 228 27.21 -23.33 4.25
CA GLN A 228 25.77 -23.54 4.35
C GLN A 228 25.31 -24.84 3.63
N LYS A 229 26.01 -25.93 3.85
CA LYS A 229 25.74 -27.25 3.22
C LYS A 229 24.24 -27.60 3.28
N GLY A 230 23.68 -27.98 2.14
CA GLY A 230 22.27 -28.33 1.99
C GLY A 230 21.32 -27.15 1.72
N ARG A 231 21.83 -25.93 1.71
CA ARG A 231 21.03 -24.74 1.39
C ARG A 231 21.34 -24.21 -0.01
N ILE A 232 21.03 -24.99 -1.00
CA ILE A 232 21.31 -24.72 -2.42
C ILE A 232 20.66 -23.43 -2.92
N GLU A 233 19.56 -23.03 -2.29
CA GLU A 233 18.85 -21.77 -2.58
C GLU A 233 19.73 -20.54 -2.34
N LEU A 234 20.67 -20.60 -1.40
CA LEU A 234 21.58 -19.48 -1.11
C LEU A 234 22.58 -19.24 -2.24
N PHE A 235 22.83 -20.26 -3.05
CA PHE A 235 23.64 -20.12 -4.25
C PHE A 235 22.83 -19.65 -5.45
N TRP A 236 21.75 -20.34 -5.79
CA TRP A 236 21.02 -20.08 -7.04
C TRP A 236 20.15 -18.84 -7.01
N VAL A 237 19.47 -18.56 -5.90
CA VAL A 237 18.52 -17.45 -5.85
C VAL A 237 19.17 -16.09 -6.09
N PRO A 238 20.33 -15.74 -5.48
CA PRO A 238 21.00 -14.47 -5.79
C PRO A 238 21.48 -14.37 -7.25
N LEU A 239 22.04 -15.46 -7.79
CA LEU A 239 22.49 -15.48 -9.20
C LEU A 239 21.33 -15.29 -10.17
N ILE A 240 20.26 -16.07 -10.02
CA ILE A 240 19.08 -15.92 -10.87
C ILE A 240 18.49 -14.52 -10.71
N SER A 241 18.44 -13.98 -9.48
CA SER A 241 17.88 -12.64 -9.25
C SER A 241 18.65 -11.54 -9.95
N ILE A 242 20.00 -11.57 -9.93
CA ILE A 242 20.82 -10.49 -10.53
C ILE A 242 20.74 -10.50 -12.06
N PHE A 243 20.72 -11.68 -12.67
CA PHE A 243 20.69 -11.82 -14.14
C PHE A 243 19.29 -11.74 -14.76
N SER A 244 18.23 -12.03 -13.98
CA SER A 244 16.86 -12.08 -14.49
C SER A 244 15.96 -10.93 -13.98
N GLY A 245 16.35 -10.27 -12.91
CA GLY A 245 15.48 -9.31 -12.21
C GLY A 245 14.23 -9.91 -11.57
N MET A 246 14.16 -11.25 -11.48
CA MET A 246 13.03 -11.95 -10.90
C MET A 246 12.96 -11.74 -9.39
N ARG A 247 11.74 -11.76 -8.85
CA ARG A 247 11.54 -11.74 -7.39
C ARG A 247 11.85 -13.11 -6.79
N MET A 248 12.37 -13.12 -5.56
CA MET A 248 12.61 -14.38 -4.82
C MET A 248 11.38 -15.30 -4.82
N GLY A 249 10.17 -14.78 -4.61
CA GLY A 249 8.94 -15.57 -4.65
C GLY A 249 8.50 -16.04 -6.04
N GLU A 250 9.20 -15.65 -7.11
CA GLU A 250 9.03 -16.17 -8.46
C GLU A 250 10.11 -17.24 -8.78
N ILE A 251 11.28 -17.14 -8.13
CA ILE A 251 12.40 -18.05 -8.33
C ILE A 251 12.23 -19.33 -7.51
N THR A 252 11.88 -19.19 -6.21
CA THR A 252 11.85 -20.34 -5.29
C THR A 252 10.84 -21.44 -5.67
N PRO A 253 9.67 -21.14 -6.29
CA PRO A 253 8.73 -22.17 -6.73
C PRO A 253 8.91 -22.57 -8.20
N LEU A 254 10.09 -22.36 -8.79
CA LEU A 254 10.37 -22.87 -10.13
C LEU A 254 10.57 -24.37 -10.09
N TYR A 255 9.89 -25.07 -11.00
CA TYR A 255 10.09 -26.49 -11.30
C TYR A 255 10.87 -26.64 -12.61
N MET A 256 11.39 -27.83 -12.88
CA MET A 256 12.17 -28.10 -14.09
C MET A 256 11.37 -27.88 -15.39
N ASP A 257 10.07 -28.13 -15.39
CA ASP A 257 9.18 -27.89 -16.51
C ASP A 257 8.85 -26.40 -16.75
N ASN A 258 9.27 -25.53 -15.84
CA ASN A 258 9.22 -24.07 -16.06
C ASN A 258 10.48 -23.54 -16.76
N ILE A 259 11.48 -24.40 -17.00
CA ILE A 259 12.65 -24.05 -17.80
C ILE A 259 12.43 -24.62 -19.20
N LYS A 260 12.15 -23.73 -20.15
CA LYS A 260 11.72 -24.12 -21.51
C LYS A 260 12.60 -23.48 -22.58
N GLU A 261 12.88 -24.24 -23.64
CA GLU A 261 13.47 -23.68 -24.84
C GLU A 261 12.37 -23.03 -25.68
N ILE A 262 12.48 -21.71 -25.87
CA ILE A 262 11.48 -20.92 -26.62
C ILE A 262 12.12 -20.35 -27.87
N ARG A 263 11.42 -20.42 -28.99
CA ARG A 263 11.85 -19.79 -30.24
C ARG A 263 11.37 -18.34 -30.28
N GLY A 264 12.30 -17.41 -30.44
CA GLY A 264 12.02 -16.01 -30.70
C GLY A 264 11.54 -15.75 -32.14
N ASN A 265 11.15 -14.51 -32.42
CA ASN A 265 10.66 -14.07 -33.74
C ASN A 265 11.66 -14.29 -34.88
N HIS A 266 12.97 -14.32 -34.59
CA HIS A 266 14.03 -14.56 -35.56
C HIS A 266 14.51 -16.01 -35.61
N ARG A 267 13.69 -16.98 -35.17
CA ARG A 267 13.99 -18.41 -35.07
C ARG A 267 15.12 -18.79 -34.12
N GLU A 268 15.68 -17.85 -33.36
CA GLU A 268 16.64 -18.12 -32.30
C GLU A 268 15.97 -18.87 -31.17
N LYS A 269 16.63 -19.91 -30.70
CA LYS A 269 16.20 -20.70 -29.52
C LYS A 269 16.90 -20.16 -28.29
N ARG A 270 16.11 -19.89 -27.24
CA ARG A 270 16.63 -19.48 -25.94
C ARG A 270 15.97 -20.24 -24.81
N TRP A 271 16.75 -20.62 -23.85
CA TRP A 271 16.24 -21.10 -22.58
C TRP A 271 15.61 -19.94 -21.81
N CYS A 272 14.43 -20.20 -21.24
CA CYS A 272 13.63 -19.19 -20.55
C CYS A 272 13.00 -19.77 -19.30
N PHE A 273 12.81 -18.94 -18.30
CA PHE A 273 11.93 -19.22 -17.17
C PHE A 273 10.49 -18.84 -17.53
N ASP A 274 9.56 -19.78 -17.43
CA ASP A 274 8.12 -19.54 -17.61
C ASP A 274 7.50 -19.27 -16.24
N ILE A 275 7.19 -17.98 -15.98
CA ILE A 275 6.60 -17.53 -14.71
C ILE A 275 5.08 -17.61 -14.84
N VAL A 276 4.51 -18.66 -14.26
CA VAL A 276 3.08 -19.00 -14.40
C VAL A 276 2.52 -19.51 -13.06
N GLU A 277 1.23 -19.27 -12.82
CA GLU A 277 0.47 -19.98 -11.77
C GLU A 277 -0.07 -21.29 -12.35
N GLU A 278 0.01 -22.34 -11.56
CA GLU A 278 -0.50 -23.66 -11.92
C GLU A 278 -1.48 -24.12 -10.83
N PRO A 279 -2.72 -24.51 -11.19
CA PRO A 279 -3.77 -24.86 -10.21
C PRO A 279 -3.38 -26.03 -9.30
N ASP A 280 -2.62 -26.97 -9.83
CA ASP A 280 -2.12 -28.18 -9.13
C ASP A 280 -0.89 -27.93 -8.25
N ARG A 281 -0.32 -26.72 -8.30
CA ARG A 281 0.88 -26.31 -7.54
C ARG A 281 0.60 -25.07 -6.68
N PRO A 282 0.04 -25.26 -5.47
CA PRO A 282 -0.40 -24.15 -4.61
C PRO A 282 0.72 -23.24 -4.09
N ASP A 283 1.98 -23.68 -4.17
CA ASP A 283 3.18 -22.91 -3.86
C ASP A 283 3.52 -21.86 -4.96
N LYS A 284 3.05 -22.06 -6.20
CA LYS A 284 3.27 -21.18 -7.34
C LYS A 284 2.23 -20.04 -7.40
N LYS A 285 2.14 -19.24 -6.33
CA LYS A 285 1.24 -18.07 -6.32
C LYS A 285 1.95 -16.80 -6.76
N LEU A 286 1.54 -16.22 -7.89
CA LEU A 286 2.02 -14.92 -8.35
C LEU A 286 1.40 -13.78 -7.56
N LYS A 287 2.12 -12.68 -7.40
CA LYS A 287 1.63 -11.50 -6.67
C LYS A 287 0.45 -10.82 -7.37
N THR A 288 0.49 -10.78 -8.70
CA THR A 288 -0.54 -10.20 -9.57
C THR A 288 -0.59 -11.00 -10.88
N LEU A 289 -1.71 -10.99 -11.56
CA LEU A 289 -1.85 -11.62 -12.90
C LEU A 289 -0.81 -11.08 -13.90
N SER A 290 -0.46 -9.79 -13.81
CA SER A 290 0.59 -9.17 -14.63
C SER A 290 2.00 -9.67 -14.33
N SER A 291 2.20 -10.49 -13.29
CA SER A 291 3.50 -11.12 -13.03
C SER A 291 3.77 -12.31 -13.95
N ARG A 292 2.73 -12.86 -14.61
CA ARG A 292 2.89 -13.94 -15.60
C ARG A 292 3.71 -13.44 -16.79
N ARG A 293 4.85 -14.06 -17.04
CA ARG A 293 5.76 -13.69 -18.12
C ARG A 293 6.82 -14.75 -18.36
N ILE A 294 7.46 -14.65 -19.51
CA ILE A 294 8.64 -15.41 -19.87
C ILE A 294 9.88 -14.54 -19.61
N VAL A 295 10.88 -15.11 -18.98
CA VAL A 295 12.15 -14.43 -18.68
C VAL A 295 13.30 -15.21 -19.31
N PRO A 296 14.01 -14.65 -20.29
CA PRO A 296 15.17 -15.30 -20.90
C PRO A 296 16.26 -15.59 -19.85
N ILE A 297 16.90 -16.75 -19.97
CA ILE A 297 18.08 -17.09 -19.17
C ILE A 297 19.30 -16.45 -19.84
N HIS A 298 20.15 -15.85 -19.03
CA HIS A 298 21.39 -15.22 -19.49
C HIS A 298 22.37 -16.27 -19.98
N ASP A 299 23.12 -15.97 -21.04
CA ASP A 299 24.04 -16.92 -21.71
C ASP A 299 25.40 -17.09 -20.99
N THR A 300 25.59 -16.55 -19.77
CA THR A 300 26.83 -16.70 -18.97
C THR A 300 26.82 -17.90 -18.08
#